data_db053e354c3680f194b35f02914d47b1
#
_entry.id   db053e354c3680f194b35f02914d47b1
#
_cell.length_a   1.000
_cell.length_b   1.000
_cell.length_c   1.000
_cell.angle_alpha   90.00
_cell.angle_beta   90.00
_cell.angle_gamma   90.00
#
_symmetry.space_group_name_H-M   'P 1'
#
loop_
_entity.id
_entity.type
_entity.pdbx_description
1 polymer ?
#
loop_
_entity_poly.entity_id
_entity_poly.type
_entity_poly.pdbx_seq_one_letter_code
_entity_poly.pdbx_strand_id
1 'polypeptide(L)'
;MWRWIRWLTLVLVALFIASFLPWSISSQAIALPDNLPAASPPESMRVSALPTGTMHSSAMLAFRGGNPLENRDFSMTAVLVQHPRGDLLIDTGFGREVDDQVKLLPLLMQLTTDYDKTTPAAEQLITQGYDLKSLVGVILTHAHWDHVSGLDSLRNTPVLVPTTEQAFISDGGDNSALARQLSADHLKSYAFVNKPYLGFAQQFDVWGDGSVVLVPAPGHTPGSVLVFLTLPSGQRLALLGDLVWQLDGITHLAEKPWIARQLIDEDTDTVRDAIAHVSAIAKKFPQVKLLPAHDAKAMGSLPVYPSTLR
;
A
#
# COMPACT_ATOMS: atom_id res chain seq x y z
N MET A 1 -19.35 -14.88 -41.48
CA MET A 1 -19.62 -14.59 -40.05
C MET A 1 -18.71 -15.41 -39.12
N TRP A 2 -18.70 -16.73 -39.13
CA TRP A 2 -17.88 -17.59 -38.24
C TRP A 2 -16.37 -17.38 -38.33
N ARG A 3 -15.80 -17.11 -39.52
CA ARG A 3 -14.35 -16.83 -39.66
C ARG A 3 -13.92 -15.56 -38.97
N TRP A 4 -14.73 -14.50 -39.02
CA TRP A 4 -14.45 -13.23 -38.33
C TRP A 4 -14.54 -13.37 -36.82
N ILE A 5 -15.52 -14.13 -36.28
CA ILE A 5 -15.64 -14.42 -34.85
C ILE A 5 -14.41 -15.16 -34.36
N ARG A 6 -13.93 -16.21 -35.09
CA ARG A 6 -12.72 -16.95 -34.74
C ARG A 6 -11.48 -16.04 -34.68
N TRP A 7 -11.31 -15.18 -35.68
CA TRP A 7 -10.19 -14.24 -35.70
C TRP A 7 -10.28 -13.23 -34.56
N LEU A 8 -11.45 -12.68 -34.26
CA LEU A 8 -11.65 -11.78 -33.13
C LEU A 8 -11.30 -12.47 -31.80
N THR A 9 -11.78 -13.70 -31.61
CA THR A 9 -11.47 -14.48 -30.40
C THR A 9 -9.96 -14.71 -30.27
N LEU A 10 -9.27 -15.09 -31.35
CA LEU A 10 -7.80 -15.30 -31.34
C LEU A 10 -7.05 -14.00 -30.98
N VAL A 11 -7.48 -12.87 -31.52
CA VAL A 11 -6.88 -11.55 -31.21
C VAL A 11 -7.10 -11.21 -29.74
N LEU A 12 -8.30 -11.40 -29.21
CA LEU A 12 -8.58 -11.14 -27.78
C LEU A 12 -7.77 -12.03 -26.85
N VAL A 13 -7.64 -13.32 -27.19
CA VAL A 13 -6.78 -14.25 -26.43
C VAL A 13 -5.31 -13.83 -26.52
N ALA A 14 -4.83 -13.42 -27.69
CA ALA A 14 -3.46 -12.95 -27.85
C ALA A 14 -3.20 -11.66 -27.05
N LEU A 15 -4.12 -10.70 -27.04
CA LEU A 15 -4.04 -9.48 -26.23
C LEU A 15 -4.07 -9.79 -24.73
N PHE A 16 -4.93 -10.74 -24.32
CA PHE A 16 -4.97 -11.21 -22.93
C PHE A 16 -3.62 -11.80 -22.50
N ILE A 17 -3.05 -12.71 -23.30
CA ILE A 17 -1.72 -13.30 -23.04
C ILE A 17 -0.64 -12.20 -23.04
N ALA A 18 -0.68 -11.27 -24.00
CA ALA A 18 0.27 -10.15 -24.07
C ALA A 18 0.24 -9.25 -22.83
N SER A 19 -0.88 -9.19 -22.13
CA SER A 19 -1.03 -8.45 -20.87
C SER A 19 -0.05 -8.92 -19.79
N PHE A 20 0.34 -10.19 -19.81
CA PHE A 20 1.23 -10.80 -18.83
C PHE A 20 2.70 -10.87 -19.29
N LEU A 21 2.98 -10.58 -20.56
CA LEU A 21 4.36 -10.63 -21.03
C LEU A 21 5.22 -9.56 -20.39
N PRO A 22 6.53 -9.84 -20.17
CA PRO A 22 7.46 -8.85 -19.64
C PRO A 22 7.42 -7.56 -20.44
N TRP A 23 7.30 -6.45 -19.73
CA TRP A 23 7.40 -5.13 -20.30
C TRP A 23 7.92 -4.17 -19.23
N SER A 24 9.03 -3.51 -19.49
CA SER A 24 9.64 -2.58 -18.55
C SER A 24 9.23 -1.15 -18.84
N ILE A 25 8.89 -0.44 -17.80
CA ILE A 25 8.61 0.99 -17.83
C ILE A 25 9.89 1.74 -18.21
N SER A 26 9.76 2.73 -19.09
CA SER A 26 10.89 3.61 -19.44
C SER A 26 11.26 4.45 -18.21
N SER A 27 12.52 4.38 -17.79
CA SER A 27 13.01 5.26 -16.71
C SER A 27 13.23 6.66 -17.28
N GLN A 28 12.60 7.65 -16.68
CA GLN A 28 12.93 9.06 -16.90
C GLN A 28 14.00 9.49 -15.90
N ALA A 29 14.80 10.49 -16.29
CA ALA A 29 15.77 11.08 -15.37
C ALA A 29 15.03 11.86 -14.27
N ILE A 30 15.07 11.38 -13.04
CA ILE A 30 14.43 12.00 -11.89
C ILE A 30 15.50 12.72 -11.06
N ALA A 31 15.28 14.00 -10.80
CA ALA A 31 16.16 14.81 -9.97
C ALA A 31 15.99 14.41 -8.49
N LEU A 32 16.91 13.63 -7.97
CA LEU A 32 16.96 13.24 -6.57
C LEU A 32 18.00 14.08 -5.82
N PRO A 33 17.77 14.43 -4.53
CA PRO A 33 18.73 15.13 -3.69
C PRO A 33 20.01 14.28 -3.54
N ASP A 34 21.15 14.93 -3.21
CA ASP A 34 22.42 14.22 -3.04
C ASP A 34 22.45 13.39 -1.77
N ASN A 35 21.72 13.79 -0.75
CA ASN A 35 21.62 13.10 0.53
C ASN A 35 20.17 12.80 0.89
N LEU A 36 19.98 11.79 1.75
CA LEU A 36 18.68 11.56 2.38
C LEU A 36 18.28 12.78 3.22
N PRO A 37 16.97 13.15 3.22
CA PRO A 37 16.47 14.24 4.03
C PRO A 37 16.83 14.05 5.52
N ALA A 38 17.15 15.15 6.19
CA ALA A 38 17.42 15.11 7.63
C ALA A 38 16.15 14.72 8.40
N ALA A 39 16.33 13.96 9.47
CA ALA A 39 15.26 13.59 10.39
C ALA A 39 15.83 13.50 11.82
N SER A 40 14.99 13.74 12.80
CA SER A 40 15.31 13.69 14.22
C SER A 40 14.28 12.84 14.98
N PRO A 41 14.18 11.53 14.65
CA PRO A 41 13.21 10.66 15.30
C PRO A 41 13.50 10.56 16.80
N PRO A 42 12.46 10.56 17.65
CA PRO A 42 12.64 10.37 19.10
C PRO A 42 13.24 8.98 19.40
N GLU A 43 14.14 8.92 20.39
CA GLU A 43 14.79 7.67 20.84
C GLU A 43 13.80 6.56 21.24
N SER A 44 12.60 6.94 21.68
CA SER A 44 11.54 6.01 22.05
C SER A 44 10.70 5.51 20.85
N MET A 45 10.89 6.05 19.64
CA MET A 45 10.13 5.62 18.48
C MET A 45 10.38 4.14 18.17
N ARG A 46 9.32 3.41 17.82
CA ARG A 46 9.35 1.98 17.51
C ARG A 46 8.44 1.68 16.33
N VAL A 47 8.76 0.63 15.59
CA VAL A 47 7.94 0.12 14.50
C VAL A 47 7.76 -1.40 14.64
N SER A 48 6.53 -1.87 14.41
CA SER A 48 6.18 -3.29 14.42
C SER A 48 5.19 -3.62 13.33
N ALA A 49 5.22 -4.85 12.84
CA ALA A 49 4.18 -5.41 11.97
C ALA A 49 3.07 -6.07 12.79
N LEU A 50 1.87 -6.05 12.25
CA LEU A 50 0.69 -6.75 12.73
C LEU A 50 0.10 -7.52 11.53
N PRO A 51 0.61 -8.73 11.22
CA PRO A 51 0.10 -9.55 10.12
C PRO A 51 -1.33 -10.01 10.43
N THR A 52 -2.27 -9.75 9.53
CA THR A 52 -3.70 -10.04 9.72
C THR A 52 -4.22 -11.11 8.79
N GLY A 53 -3.40 -11.53 7.83
CA GLY A 53 -3.74 -12.56 6.86
C GLY A 53 -2.80 -12.59 5.67
N THR A 54 -3.13 -13.47 4.74
CA THR A 54 -2.39 -13.65 3.49
C THR A 54 -3.36 -13.96 2.37
N MET A 55 -3.22 -13.32 1.22
CA MET A 55 -3.88 -13.77 0.00
C MET A 55 -2.90 -14.58 -0.84
N HIS A 56 -3.41 -15.58 -1.54
CA HIS A 56 -2.62 -16.49 -2.37
C HIS A 56 -2.86 -16.22 -3.85
N SER A 57 -1.80 -16.13 -4.62
CA SER A 57 -1.87 -15.90 -6.04
C SER A 57 -0.62 -16.40 -6.76
N SER A 58 -0.44 -16.05 -8.02
CA SER A 58 0.77 -16.35 -8.79
C SER A 58 1.58 -15.09 -9.08
N ALA A 59 2.88 -15.25 -9.28
CA ALA A 59 3.74 -14.13 -9.70
C ALA A 59 3.26 -13.47 -11.00
N MET A 60 2.61 -14.22 -11.91
CA MET A 60 2.02 -13.69 -13.13
C MET A 60 0.95 -12.63 -12.85
N LEU A 61 0.20 -12.75 -11.76
CA LEU A 61 -0.82 -11.77 -11.38
C LEU A 61 -0.23 -10.61 -10.58
N ALA A 62 0.93 -10.80 -9.95
CA ALA A 62 1.58 -9.75 -9.16
C ALA A 62 2.23 -8.65 -10.02
N PHE A 63 2.90 -9.04 -11.12
CA PHE A 63 3.59 -8.11 -12.02
C PHE A 63 3.75 -8.71 -13.41
N ARG A 64 3.87 -7.88 -14.43
CA ARG A 64 4.11 -8.31 -15.81
C ARG A 64 5.46 -9.01 -15.93
N GLY A 65 5.44 -10.21 -16.47
CA GLY A 65 6.62 -11.08 -16.60
C GLY A 65 6.80 -12.04 -15.43
N GLY A 66 5.90 -12.02 -14.45
CA GLY A 66 5.87 -13.02 -13.39
C GLY A 66 5.59 -14.43 -13.91
N ASN A 67 6.21 -15.43 -13.29
CA ASN A 67 6.05 -16.83 -13.65
C ASN A 67 4.65 -17.35 -13.23
N PRO A 68 3.82 -17.88 -14.15
CA PRO A 68 2.49 -18.39 -13.80
C PRO A 68 2.50 -19.61 -12.87
N LEU A 69 3.61 -20.33 -12.81
CA LEU A 69 3.77 -21.52 -11.94
C LEU A 69 4.40 -21.20 -10.58
N GLU A 70 4.74 -19.95 -10.34
CA GLU A 70 5.31 -19.50 -9.07
C GLU A 70 4.22 -18.93 -8.19
N ASN A 71 3.95 -19.60 -7.06
CA ASN A 71 3.03 -19.08 -6.06
C ASN A 71 3.64 -17.86 -5.34
N ARG A 72 2.81 -16.89 -5.06
CA ARG A 72 3.14 -15.69 -4.29
C ARG A 72 2.12 -15.47 -3.19
N ASP A 73 2.65 -15.20 -2.01
CA ASP A 73 1.85 -14.78 -0.86
C ASP A 73 1.80 -13.26 -0.81
N PHE A 74 0.58 -12.73 -0.73
CA PHE A 74 0.27 -11.33 -0.61
C PHE A 74 -0.04 -11.04 0.86
N SER A 75 0.88 -10.36 1.53
CA SER A 75 0.74 -10.00 2.94
C SER A 75 -0.41 -9.02 3.14
N MET A 76 -1.21 -9.26 4.19
CA MET A 76 -2.21 -8.32 4.70
C MET A 76 -1.74 -7.88 6.08
N THR A 77 -1.00 -6.77 6.12
CA THR A 77 -0.27 -6.37 7.33
C THR A 77 -0.48 -4.89 7.63
N ALA A 78 -0.92 -4.61 8.86
CA ALA A 78 -0.86 -3.26 9.42
C ALA A 78 0.51 -2.98 10.02
N VAL A 79 0.96 -1.73 10.01
CA VAL A 79 2.24 -1.32 10.60
C VAL A 79 2.00 -0.34 11.74
N LEU A 80 2.35 -0.75 12.96
CA LEU A 80 2.29 0.12 14.13
C LEU A 80 3.56 0.97 14.21
N VAL A 81 3.39 2.27 14.30
CA VAL A 81 4.43 3.25 14.59
C VAL A 81 4.16 3.86 15.95
N GLN A 82 4.96 3.49 16.95
CA GLN A 82 4.87 4.05 18.29
C GLN A 82 5.75 5.29 18.40
N HIS A 83 5.15 6.41 18.82
CA HIS A 83 5.83 7.69 18.92
C HIS A 83 5.37 8.45 20.19
N PRO A 84 6.25 9.18 20.90
CA PRO A 84 5.88 9.85 22.16
C PRO A 84 4.78 10.92 22.02
N ARG A 85 4.49 11.38 20.80
CA ARG A 85 3.36 12.29 20.52
C ARG A 85 2.07 11.58 20.12
N GLY A 86 2.00 10.26 20.27
CA GLY A 86 0.88 9.39 19.95
C GLY A 86 1.25 8.36 18.88
N ASP A 87 0.65 7.19 18.96
CA ASP A 87 0.95 6.08 18.06
C ASP A 87 0.07 6.16 16.81
N LEU A 88 0.59 5.65 15.71
CA LEU A 88 -0.12 5.56 14.43
C LEU A 88 -0.16 4.11 13.95
N LEU A 89 -1.28 3.73 13.37
CA LEU A 89 -1.37 2.53 12.58
C LEU A 89 -1.33 2.92 11.08
N ILE A 90 -0.52 2.26 10.28
CA ILE A 90 -0.46 2.46 8.83
C ILE A 90 -1.13 1.26 8.19
N ASP A 91 -2.23 1.51 7.50
CA ASP A 91 -3.21 0.53 7.02
C ASP A 91 -3.73 -0.38 8.15
N THR A 92 -4.67 -1.26 7.85
CA THR A 92 -5.27 -2.12 8.88
C THR A 92 -5.22 -3.60 8.55
N GLY A 93 -4.92 -3.95 7.29
CA GLY A 93 -5.03 -5.31 6.82
C GLY A 93 -6.45 -5.86 6.96
N PHE A 94 -6.60 -7.16 7.10
CA PHE A 94 -7.89 -7.82 7.28
C PHE A 94 -8.50 -7.55 8.65
N GLY A 95 -9.81 -7.23 8.64
CA GLY A 95 -10.62 -7.06 9.83
C GLY A 95 -11.29 -8.36 10.29
N ARG A 96 -12.10 -8.22 11.33
CA ARG A 96 -12.90 -9.32 11.87
C ARG A 96 -13.94 -9.82 10.87
N GLU A 97 -14.55 -8.89 10.14
CA GLU A 97 -15.66 -9.15 9.22
C GLU A 97 -15.20 -9.35 7.76
N VAL A 98 -13.93 -9.67 7.53
CA VAL A 98 -13.36 -9.81 6.17
C VAL A 98 -14.16 -10.77 5.29
N ASP A 99 -14.69 -11.87 5.83
CA ASP A 99 -15.48 -12.85 5.06
C ASP A 99 -16.79 -12.25 4.50
N ASP A 100 -17.37 -11.29 5.20
CA ASP A 100 -18.56 -10.57 4.73
C ASP A 100 -18.17 -9.41 3.82
N GLN A 101 -17.03 -8.78 4.08
CA GLN A 101 -16.52 -7.67 3.27
C GLN A 101 -16.10 -8.13 1.87
N VAL A 102 -15.48 -9.30 1.73
CA VAL A 102 -15.14 -9.91 0.43
C VAL A 102 -16.39 -10.10 -0.45
N LYS A 103 -17.56 -10.38 0.13
CA LYS A 103 -18.82 -10.52 -0.62
C LYS A 103 -19.31 -9.21 -1.26
N LEU A 104 -18.79 -8.07 -0.82
CA LEU A 104 -19.11 -6.75 -1.39
C LEU A 104 -18.28 -6.42 -2.63
N LEU A 105 -17.21 -7.18 -2.89
CA LEU A 105 -16.33 -6.98 -4.05
C LEU A 105 -17.02 -7.37 -5.35
N PRO A 106 -16.60 -6.85 -6.51
CA PRO A 106 -17.04 -7.33 -7.81
C PRO A 106 -16.84 -8.85 -7.94
N LEU A 107 -17.80 -9.54 -8.58
CA LEU A 107 -17.82 -11.01 -8.64
C LEU A 107 -16.49 -11.63 -9.11
N LEU A 108 -15.82 -11.01 -10.08
CA LEU A 108 -14.52 -11.49 -10.57
C LEU A 108 -13.46 -11.47 -9.45
N MET A 109 -13.43 -10.42 -8.65
CA MET A 109 -12.52 -10.33 -7.51
C MET A 109 -12.86 -11.37 -6.45
N GLN A 110 -14.15 -11.55 -6.11
CA GLN A 110 -14.57 -12.60 -5.17
C GLN A 110 -14.10 -14.00 -5.59
N LEU A 111 -14.21 -14.32 -6.90
CA LEU A 111 -13.84 -15.62 -7.45
C LEU A 111 -12.32 -15.85 -7.54
N THR A 112 -11.54 -14.79 -7.51
CA THR A 112 -10.07 -14.84 -7.59
C THR A 112 -9.36 -14.53 -6.27
N THR A 113 -10.13 -14.18 -5.23
CA THR A 113 -9.59 -13.91 -3.89
C THR A 113 -9.55 -15.19 -3.06
N ASP A 114 -8.37 -15.79 -2.98
CA ASP A 114 -8.05 -16.92 -2.10
C ASP A 114 -7.21 -16.41 -0.94
N TYR A 115 -7.63 -16.63 0.31
CA TYR A 115 -6.98 -16.01 1.46
C TYR A 115 -7.11 -16.82 2.74
N ASP A 116 -6.09 -16.69 3.58
CA ASP A 116 -6.08 -17.07 4.98
C ASP A 116 -6.12 -15.85 5.87
N LYS A 117 -7.10 -15.76 6.76
CA LYS A 117 -7.16 -14.70 7.77
C LYS A 117 -6.55 -15.17 9.08
N THR A 118 -5.92 -14.22 9.77
CA THR A 118 -5.43 -14.41 11.14
C THR A 118 -6.11 -13.43 12.08
N THR A 119 -5.53 -13.15 13.23
CA THR A 119 -6.09 -12.20 14.20
C THR A 119 -6.01 -10.77 13.65
N PRO A 120 -7.10 -9.99 13.65
CA PRO A 120 -7.08 -8.57 13.26
C PRO A 120 -6.10 -7.73 14.10
N ALA A 121 -5.56 -6.66 13.51
CA ALA A 121 -4.53 -5.83 14.15
C ALA A 121 -4.95 -5.29 15.52
N ALA A 122 -6.18 -4.78 15.65
CA ALA A 122 -6.68 -4.26 16.94
C ALA A 122 -6.74 -5.35 18.03
N GLU A 123 -7.12 -6.58 17.67
CA GLU A 123 -7.18 -7.70 18.61
C GLU A 123 -5.78 -8.20 19.02
N GLN A 124 -4.83 -8.21 18.09
CA GLN A 124 -3.42 -8.48 18.42
C GLN A 124 -2.90 -7.50 19.46
N LEU A 125 -3.16 -6.20 19.27
CA LEU A 125 -2.77 -5.14 20.19
C LEU A 125 -3.40 -5.34 21.57
N ILE A 126 -4.73 -5.52 21.63
CA ILE A 126 -5.47 -5.73 22.89
C ILE A 126 -4.94 -6.96 23.65
N THR A 127 -4.72 -8.07 22.95
CA THR A 127 -4.23 -9.33 23.55
C THR A 127 -2.86 -9.15 24.19
N GLN A 128 -2.04 -8.25 23.67
CA GLN A 128 -0.71 -7.91 24.20
C GLN A 128 -0.76 -6.76 25.23
N GLY A 129 -1.96 -6.37 25.69
CA GLY A 129 -2.13 -5.33 26.71
C GLY A 129 -1.93 -3.89 26.21
N TYR A 130 -1.96 -3.68 24.89
CA TYR A 130 -1.86 -2.32 24.33
C TYR A 130 -3.17 -1.54 24.53
N ASP A 131 -3.06 -0.31 24.97
CA ASP A 131 -4.21 0.59 25.07
C ASP A 131 -4.49 1.25 23.72
N LEU A 132 -5.57 0.87 23.05
CA LEU A 132 -5.97 1.43 21.76
C LEU A 132 -6.18 2.96 21.79
N LYS A 133 -6.37 3.56 22.98
CA LYS A 133 -6.43 5.03 23.12
C LYS A 133 -5.09 5.73 22.85
N SER A 134 -3.99 4.98 22.83
CA SER A 134 -2.68 5.48 22.43
C SER A 134 -2.61 5.73 20.93
N LEU A 135 -3.47 5.09 20.10
CA LEU A 135 -3.59 5.37 18.69
C LEU A 135 -4.25 6.73 18.46
N VAL A 136 -3.48 7.68 17.97
CA VAL A 136 -3.99 9.01 17.61
C VAL A 136 -4.54 9.05 16.19
N GLY A 137 -4.29 8.00 15.38
CA GLY A 137 -4.86 7.84 14.06
C GLY A 137 -4.43 6.58 13.33
N VAL A 138 -5.22 6.24 12.32
CA VAL A 138 -4.87 5.27 11.26
C VAL A 138 -4.56 6.07 10.01
N ILE A 139 -3.35 5.95 9.48
CA ILE A 139 -2.99 6.48 8.16
C ILE A 139 -3.30 5.41 7.14
N LEU A 140 -4.15 5.71 6.17
CA LEU A 140 -4.35 4.83 5.03
C LEU A 140 -3.37 5.20 3.93
N THR A 141 -2.68 4.19 3.37
CA THR A 141 -1.90 4.38 2.14
C THR A 141 -2.84 4.68 0.98
N HIS A 142 -4.02 4.05 0.99
CA HIS A 142 -5.15 4.28 0.08
C HIS A 142 -6.43 3.59 0.60
N ALA A 143 -7.56 3.78 -0.08
CA ALA A 143 -8.87 3.41 0.43
C ALA A 143 -9.41 2.05 -0.05
N HIS A 144 -8.60 1.15 -0.60
CA HIS A 144 -9.08 -0.16 -1.01
C HIS A 144 -9.41 -1.06 0.18
N TRP A 145 -10.27 -2.03 -0.07
CA TRP A 145 -10.95 -2.85 0.93
C TRP A 145 -10.00 -3.56 1.90
N ASP A 146 -8.91 -4.11 1.43
CA ASP A 146 -7.93 -4.88 2.20
C ASP A 146 -6.97 -4.02 3.03
N HIS A 147 -6.92 -2.70 2.78
CA HIS A 147 -6.21 -1.73 3.62
C HIS A 147 -7.09 -1.14 4.71
N VAL A 148 -8.42 -1.14 4.51
CA VAL A 148 -9.40 -0.53 5.42
C VAL A 148 -10.21 -1.56 6.21
N SER A 149 -10.14 -2.84 5.86
CA SER A 149 -10.97 -3.90 6.42
C SER A 149 -10.95 -3.93 7.94
N GLY A 150 -9.79 -3.77 8.58
CA GLY A 150 -9.64 -3.77 10.04
C GLY A 150 -10.15 -2.52 10.76
N LEU A 151 -10.64 -1.50 10.05
CA LEU A 151 -11.36 -0.37 10.65
C LEU A 151 -12.65 -0.80 11.34
N ASP A 152 -13.18 -1.98 11.04
CA ASP A 152 -14.34 -2.58 11.72
C ASP A 152 -14.15 -2.64 13.25
N SER A 153 -12.91 -2.82 13.70
CA SER A 153 -12.50 -2.93 15.09
C SER A 153 -11.87 -1.64 15.65
N LEU A 154 -11.76 -0.56 14.85
CA LEU A 154 -11.12 0.72 15.18
C LEU A 154 -12.06 1.93 15.01
N ARG A 155 -13.36 1.74 15.20
CA ARG A 155 -14.42 2.72 14.88
C ARG A 155 -14.29 4.07 15.58
N ASN A 156 -13.51 4.18 16.65
CA ASN A 156 -13.30 5.44 17.40
C ASN A 156 -11.94 6.08 17.11
N THR A 157 -11.12 5.45 16.25
CA THR A 157 -9.79 5.96 15.90
C THR A 157 -9.89 6.86 14.68
N PRO A 158 -9.35 8.09 14.67
CA PRO A 158 -9.34 8.94 13.49
C PRO A 158 -8.66 8.26 12.31
N VAL A 159 -9.27 8.33 11.13
CA VAL A 159 -8.70 7.82 9.87
C VAL A 159 -8.15 9.00 9.09
N LEU A 160 -6.84 8.99 8.83
CA LEU A 160 -6.09 10.09 8.23
C LEU A 160 -5.80 9.79 6.77
N VAL A 161 -6.30 10.64 5.88
CA VAL A 161 -6.10 10.53 4.42
C VAL A 161 -5.82 11.91 3.82
N PRO A 162 -5.16 12.03 2.66
CA PRO A 162 -5.08 13.32 1.99
C PRO A 162 -6.46 13.74 1.46
N THR A 163 -6.65 15.03 1.22
CA THR A 163 -7.92 15.59 0.70
C THR A 163 -8.38 14.93 -0.59
N THR A 164 -7.46 14.52 -1.44
CA THR A 164 -7.76 13.78 -2.69
C THR A 164 -8.33 12.40 -2.43
N GLU A 165 -7.82 11.67 -1.43
CA GLU A 165 -8.36 10.36 -1.05
C GLU A 165 -9.70 10.50 -0.32
N GLN A 166 -9.87 11.55 0.48
CA GLN A 166 -11.17 11.86 1.08
C GLN A 166 -12.24 12.06 0.00
N ALA A 167 -11.94 12.80 -1.06
CA ALA A 167 -12.84 12.98 -2.19
C ALA A 167 -13.16 11.63 -2.86
N PHE A 168 -12.14 10.80 -3.14
CA PHE A 168 -12.33 9.47 -3.72
C PHE A 168 -13.23 8.57 -2.85
N ILE A 169 -13.04 8.58 -1.53
CA ILE A 169 -13.91 7.84 -0.58
C ILE A 169 -15.35 8.36 -0.68
N SER A 170 -15.53 9.68 -0.78
CA SER A 170 -16.86 10.32 -0.76
C SER A 170 -17.63 10.17 -2.08
N ASP A 171 -16.95 10.13 -3.22
CA ASP A 171 -17.53 10.15 -4.57
C ASP A 171 -18.34 8.89 -4.94
N GLY A 172 -18.29 7.85 -4.13
CA GLY A 172 -19.24 6.76 -4.19
C GLY A 172 -18.88 5.58 -5.10
N GLY A 173 -17.65 5.49 -5.61
CA GLY A 173 -17.20 4.33 -6.39
C GLY A 173 -17.16 3.02 -5.57
N ASP A 174 -17.27 1.87 -6.26
CA ASP A 174 -17.26 0.54 -5.62
C ASP A 174 -15.91 0.26 -4.93
N ASN A 175 -14.81 0.72 -5.51
CA ASN A 175 -13.46 0.51 -4.98
C ASN A 175 -13.23 1.18 -3.62
N SER A 176 -14.00 2.23 -3.28
CA SER A 176 -13.92 2.92 -1.99
C SER A 176 -15.13 2.69 -1.07
N ALA A 177 -16.08 1.82 -1.47
CA ALA A 177 -17.33 1.62 -0.75
C ALA A 177 -17.13 1.17 0.69
N LEU A 178 -16.21 0.24 0.94
CA LEU A 178 -15.91 -0.25 2.27
C LEU A 178 -15.25 0.85 3.14
N ALA A 179 -14.31 1.61 2.59
CA ALA A 179 -13.70 2.74 3.29
C ALA A 179 -14.76 3.76 3.72
N ARG A 180 -15.68 4.12 2.83
CA ARG A 180 -16.81 5.02 3.13
C ARG A 180 -17.69 4.48 4.25
N GLN A 181 -18.02 3.18 4.21
CA GLN A 181 -18.84 2.54 5.24
C GLN A 181 -18.16 2.52 6.61
N LEU A 182 -16.85 2.26 6.66
CA LEU A 182 -16.13 2.04 7.91
C LEU A 182 -15.53 3.31 8.51
N SER A 183 -15.32 4.38 7.73
CA SER A 183 -14.62 5.59 8.19
C SER A 183 -15.44 6.88 8.20
N ALA A 184 -16.69 6.89 7.70
CA ALA A 184 -17.47 8.10 7.46
C ALA A 184 -17.50 9.09 8.64
N ASP A 185 -17.66 8.59 9.87
CA ASP A 185 -17.84 9.42 11.06
C ASP A 185 -16.52 9.89 11.69
N HIS A 186 -15.36 9.34 11.27
CA HIS A 186 -14.06 9.64 11.88
C HIS A 186 -12.94 9.89 10.86
N LEU A 187 -13.31 10.09 9.60
CA LEU A 187 -12.40 10.45 8.52
C LEU A 187 -11.88 11.89 8.73
N LYS A 188 -10.57 12.06 8.68
CA LYS A 188 -9.90 13.36 8.78
C LYS A 188 -8.91 13.50 7.63
N SER A 189 -9.03 14.61 6.90
CA SER A 189 -8.09 14.89 5.82
C SER A 189 -6.94 15.78 6.27
N TYR A 190 -5.81 15.57 5.60
CA TYR A 190 -4.64 16.46 5.65
C TYR A 190 -4.29 16.97 4.24
N ALA A 191 -3.54 18.06 4.19
CA ALA A 191 -3.01 18.62 2.95
C ALA A 191 -1.48 18.52 2.92
N PHE A 192 -0.93 18.24 1.75
CA PHE A 192 0.51 18.29 1.53
C PHE A 192 0.99 19.74 1.48
N VAL A 193 2.21 19.97 1.94
CA VAL A 193 2.91 21.24 1.80
C VAL A 193 3.90 21.20 0.64
N ASN A 194 4.13 22.32 -0.02
CA ASN A 194 5.10 22.45 -1.11
C ASN A 194 6.54 22.46 -0.56
N LYS A 195 6.97 21.31 -0.07
CA LYS A 195 8.33 21.07 0.42
C LYS A 195 8.82 19.76 -0.21
N PRO A 196 9.89 19.80 -1.02
CA PRO A 196 10.38 18.62 -1.69
C PRO A 196 10.87 17.54 -0.72
N TYR A 197 10.60 16.26 -1.06
CA TYR A 197 11.11 15.10 -0.32
C TYR A 197 11.48 13.98 -1.30
N LEU A 198 12.73 13.59 -1.38
CA LEU A 198 13.25 12.54 -2.28
C LEU A 198 12.77 12.68 -3.74
N GLY A 199 12.72 13.92 -4.26
CA GLY A 199 12.25 14.21 -5.63
C GLY A 199 10.74 14.41 -5.77
N PHE A 200 9.92 14.02 -4.81
CA PHE A 200 8.51 14.42 -4.74
C PHE A 200 8.41 15.90 -4.43
N ALA A 201 7.51 16.63 -5.12
CA ALA A 201 7.37 18.08 -4.96
C ALA A 201 6.75 18.50 -3.62
N GLN A 202 5.96 17.59 -3.03
CA GLN A 202 5.16 17.84 -1.83
C GLN A 202 5.35 16.74 -0.80
N GLN A 203 5.10 17.07 0.47
CA GLN A 203 5.13 16.13 1.57
C GLN A 203 4.16 16.53 2.68
N PHE A 204 3.87 15.57 3.56
CA PHE A 204 3.26 15.79 4.86
C PHE A 204 4.12 15.11 5.92
N ASP A 205 4.81 15.90 6.74
CA ASP A 205 5.60 15.42 7.87
C ASP A 205 4.71 15.42 9.11
N VAL A 206 4.29 14.24 9.54
CA VAL A 206 3.24 14.06 10.56
C VAL A 206 3.56 14.79 11.86
N TRP A 207 4.81 14.73 12.28
CA TRP A 207 5.25 15.36 13.52
C TRP A 207 6.25 16.52 13.33
N GLY A 208 6.65 16.81 12.08
CA GLY A 208 7.60 17.86 11.77
C GLY A 208 9.04 17.56 12.16
N ASP A 209 9.36 16.30 12.47
CA ASP A 209 10.70 15.83 12.85
C ASP A 209 11.35 14.90 11.80
N GLY A 210 10.64 14.66 10.70
CA GLY A 210 11.10 13.80 9.61
C GLY A 210 11.04 12.31 9.93
N SER A 211 10.46 11.90 11.07
CA SER A 211 10.36 10.49 11.45
C SER A 211 9.29 9.75 10.65
N VAL A 212 8.16 10.41 10.33
CA VAL A 212 7.08 9.89 9.49
C VAL A 212 6.70 10.94 8.45
N VAL A 213 7.07 10.70 7.21
CA VAL A 213 6.83 11.62 6.10
C VAL A 213 6.03 10.91 5.01
N LEU A 214 4.90 11.49 4.65
CA LEU A 214 4.04 11.03 3.57
C LEU A 214 4.29 11.87 2.32
N VAL A 215 4.31 11.21 1.16
CA VAL A 215 4.38 11.89 -0.14
C VAL A 215 3.24 11.42 -1.03
N PRO A 216 2.69 12.29 -1.90
CA PRO A 216 1.65 11.89 -2.84
C PRO A 216 2.22 10.92 -3.87
N ALA A 217 1.52 9.82 -4.11
CA ALA A 217 1.80 8.83 -5.15
C ALA A 217 0.49 8.39 -5.82
N PRO A 218 -0.24 9.35 -6.45
CA PRO A 218 -1.53 9.05 -7.06
C PRO A 218 -1.39 8.02 -8.18
N GLY A 219 -2.52 7.46 -8.60
CA GLY A 219 -2.61 6.57 -9.75
C GLY A 219 -3.25 5.23 -9.41
N HIS A 220 -2.83 4.56 -8.34
CA HIS A 220 -3.55 3.39 -7.83
C HIS A 220 -4.94 3.82 -7.29
N THR A 221 -4.95 4.79 -6.38
CA THR A 221 -6.11 5.66 -6.14
C THR A 221 -5.68 7.11 -6.33
N PRO A 222 -6.62 8.08 -6.48
CA PRO A 222 -6.28 9.49 -6.66
C PRO A 222 -5.50 10.09 -5.52
N GLY A 223 -5.63 9.57 -4.32
CA GLY A 223 -4.95 10.06 -3.12
C GLY A 223 -3.99 9.06 -2.50
N SER A 224 -3.56 8.02 -3.22
CA SER A 224 -2.52 7.09 -2.73
C SER A 224 -1.28 7.81 -2.26
N VAL A 225 -0.65 7.29 -1.19
CA VAL A 225 0.55 7.86 -0.60
C VAL A 225 1.62 6.80 -0.35
N LEU A 226 2.88 7.23 -0.37
CA LEU A 226 3.99 6.47 0.19
C LEU A 226 4.33 7.03 1.57
N VAL A 227 4.68 6.14 2.50
CA VAL A 227 5.04 6.53 3.87
C VAL A 227 6.51 6.21 4.12
N PHE A 228 7.32 7.25 4.32
CA PHE A 228 8.72 7.11 4.67
C PHE A 228 8.89 7.19 6.19
N LEU A 229 9.56 6.19 6.75
CA LEU A 229 9.87 6.15 8.17
C LEU A 229 11.38 6.28 8.36
N THR A 230 11.78 7.13 9.30
CA THR A 230 13.16 7.21 9.78
C THR A 230 13.19 6.80 11.23
N LEU A 231 13.97 5.78 11.56
CA LEU A 231 14.08 5.24 12.91
C LEU A 231 15.27 5.87 13.69
N PRO A 232 15.24 5.79 15.03
CA PRO A 232 16.34 6.30 15.86
C PRO A 232 17.70 5.69 15.51
N SER A 233 17.73 4.43 15.07
CA SER A 233 18.96 3.76 14.55
C SER A 233 19.52 4.37 13.27
N GLY A 234 18.78 5.29 12.62
CA GLY A 234 19.09 5.80 11.29
C GLY A 234 18.55 4.93 10.14
N GLN A 235 17.95 3.77 10.44
CA GLN A 235 17.33 2.94 9.41
C GLN A 235 16.16 3.67 8.76
N ARG A 236 16.04 3.51 7.44
CA ARG A 236 15.01 4.11 6.60
C ARG A 236 14.12 3.03 5.99
N LEU A 237 12.82 3.20 6.13
CA LEU A 237 11.82 2.34 5.51
C LEU A 237 10.93 3.19 4.61
N ALA A 238 10.45 2.60 3.51
CA ALA A 238 9.44 3.19 2.65
C ALA A 238 8.30 2.18 2.46
N LEU A 239 7.15 2.44 3.06
CA LEU A 239 5.93 1.68 2.84
C LEU A 239 5.32 2.18 1.53
N LEU A 240 5.17 1.30 0.55
CA LEU A 240 4.80 1.67 -0.80
C LEU A 240 3.29 1.55 -1.08
N GLY A 241 2.49 1.07 -0.09
CA GLY A 241 1.10 0.71 -0.36
C GLY A 241 1.03 -0.22 -1.57
N ASP A 242 0.09 0.07 -2.46
CA ASP A 242 -0.17 -0.70 -3.68
C ASP A 242 0.38 -0.09 -4.96
N LEU A 243 1.39 0.79 -4.83
CA LEU A 243 2.14 1.24 -5.99
C LEU A 243 2.62 0.04 -6.83
N VAL A 244 3.17 -0.95 -6.14
CA VAL A 244 3.44 -2.31 -6.64
C VAL A 244 3.04 -3.31 -5.56
N TRP A 245 2.58 -4.50 -5.95
CA TRP A 245 2.22 -5.53 -4.98
C TRP A 245 3.42 -6.30 -4.44
N GLN A 246 4.45 -6.47 -5.30
CA GLN A 246 5.67 -7.19 -4.98
C GLN A 246 6.87 -6.31 -5.35
N LEU A 247 7.97 -6.47 -4.65
CA LEU A 247 9.20 -5.70 -4.88
C LEU A 247 9.76 -5.88 -6.30
N ASP A 248 9.42 -7.01 -6.93
CA ASP A 248 9.71 -7.28 -8.35
C ASP A 248 9.22 -6.16 -9.27
N GLY A 249 8.07 -5.52 -8.96
CA GLY A 249 7.56 -4.37 -9.71
C GLY A 249 8.54 -3.20 -9.76
N ILE A 250 9.25 -2.93 -8.66
CA ILE A 250 10.27 -1.87 -8.59
C ILE A 250 11.58 -2.33 -9.25
N THR A 251 12.02 -3.56 -8.96
CA THR A 251 13.33 -4.06 -9.42
C THR A 251 13.37 -4.30 -10.92
N HIS A 252 12.25 -4.72 -11.51
CA HIS A 252 12.12 -4.97 -12.95
C HIS A 252 11.47 -3.81 -13.71
N LEU A 253 11.10 -2.71 -13.01
CA LEU A 253 10.30 -1.63 -13.60
C LEU A 253 9.03 -2.18 -14.27
N ALA A 254 8.36 -3.09 -13.59
CA ALA A 254 7.22 -3.83 -14.11
C ALA A 254 5.93 -3.37 -13.42
N GLU A 255 4.94 -3.03 -14.23
CA GLU A 255 3.59 -2.71 -13.76
C GLU A 255 2.79 -3.98 -13.46
N LYS A 256 1.66 -3.86 -12.76
CA LYS A 256 0.66 -4.92 -12.63
C LYS A 256 0.16 -5.36 -14.04
N PRO A 257 -0.31 -6.59 -14.24
CA PRO A 257 -0.91 -7.02 -15.51
C PRO A 257 -2.09 -6.12 -15.91
N TRP A 258 -2.34 -5.98 -17.23
CA TRP A 258 -3.38 -5.08 -17.74
C TRP A 258 -4.74 -5.31 -17.09
N ILE A 259 -5.15 -6.58 -16.90
CA ILE A 259 -6.45 -6.91 -16.32
C ILE A 259 -6.55 -6.43 -14.85
N ALA A 260 -5.48 -6.57 -14.07
CA ALA A 260 -5.46 -6.07 -12.70
C ALA A 260 -5.56 -4.54 -12.67
N ARG A 261 -4.75 -3.85 -13.50
CA ARG A 261 -4.78 -2.38 -13.58
C ARG A 261 -6.17 -1.82 -13.96
N GLN A 262 -6.86 -2.48 -14.88
CA GLN A 262 -8.21 -2.04 -15.28
C GLN A 262 -9.26 -2.19 -14.17
N LEU A 263 -8.99 -3.01 -13.16
CA LEU A 263 -9.89 -3.23 -12.04
C LEU A 263 -9.61 -2.31 -10.86
N ILE A 264 -8.33 -1.90 -10.70
CA ILE A 264 -7.87 -1.32 -9.42
C ILE A 264 -7.00 -0.08 -9.55
N ASP A 265 -6.43 0.25 -10.71
CA ASP A 265 -5.65 1.48 -10.90
C ASP A 265 -6.50 2.54 -11.61
N GLU A 266 -6.64 3.72 -11.01
CA GLU A 266 -7.39 4.85 -11.57
C GLU A 266 -6.61 5.57 -12.68
N ASP A 267 -5.27 5.63 -12.57
CA ASP A 267 -4.37 6.24 -13.57
C ASP A 267 -3.07 5.44 -13.71
N THR A 268 -3.02 4.63 -14.75
CA THR A 268 -1.86 3.76 -15.03
C THR A 268 -0.58 4.53 -15.35
N ASP A 269 -0.66 5.67 -16.01
CA ASP A 269 0.53 6.43 -16.43
C ASP A 269 1.19 7.06 -15.21
N THR A 270 0.38 7.62 -14.31
CA THR A 270 0.87 8.15 -13.03
C THR A 270 1.49 7.05 -12.16
N VAL A 271 0.91 5.83 -12.13
CA VAL A 271 1.52 4.67 -11.45
C VAL A 271 2.89 4.33 -12.03
N ARG A 272 3.05 4.34 -13.37
CA ARG A 272 4.33 4.09 -14.03
C ARG A 272 5.40 5.10 -13.66
N ASP A 273 5.03 6.38 -13.63
CA ASP A 273 5.94 7.46 -13.23
C ASP A 273 6.39 7.28 -11.77
N ALA A 274 5.49 6.92 -10.88
CA ALA A 274 5.80 6.65 -9.48
C ALA A 274 6.69 5.39 -9.30
N ILE A 275 6.46 4.32 -10.08
CA ILE A 275 7.35 3.13 -10.08
C ILE A 275 8.77 3.53 -10.53
N ALA A 276 8.89 4.30 -11.61
CA ALA A 276 10.19 4.78 -12.10
C ALA A 276 10.88 5.65 -11.05
N HIS A 277 10.12 6.52 -10.35
CA HIS A 277 10.63 7.38 -9.30
C HIS A 277 11.16 6.56 -8.10
N VAL A 278 10.37 5.64 -7.57
CA VAL A 278 10.79 4.77 -6.46
C VAL A 278 11.99 3.90 -6.84
N SER A 279 12.04 3.39 -8.10
CA SER A 279 13.21 2.66 -8.61
C SER A 279 14.47 3.54 -8.63
N ALA A 280 14.35 4.82 -8.99
CA ALA A 280 15.48 5.76 -8.94
C ALA A 280 15.95 6.01 -7.50
N ILE A 281 14.99 6.15 -6.54
CA ILE A 281 15.30 6.25 -5.10
C ILE A 281 16.07 5.01 -4.64
N ALA A 282 15.57 3.80 -4.95
CA ALA A 282 16.21 2.55 -4.55
C ALA A 282 17.64 2.41 -5.09
N LYS A 283 17.89 2.88 -6.30
CA LYS A 283 19.23 2.87 -6.93
C LYS A 283 20.18 3.87 -6.28
N LYS A 284 19.71 5.10 -5.99
CA LYS A 284 20.54 6.16 -5.39
C LYS A 284 20.74 5.95 -3.89
N PHE A 285 19.74 5.43 -3.19
CA PHE A 285 19.72 5.26 -1.75
C PHE A 285 19.38 3.80 -1.34
N PRO A 286 20.27 2.83 -1.61
CA PRO A 286 20.02 1.41 -1.34
C PRO A 286 19.81 1.08 0.14
N GLN A 287 20.14 2.00 1.05
CA GLN A 287 19.85 1.90 2.48
C GLN A 287 18.36 2.17 2.84
N VAL A 288 17.54 2.68 1.91
CA VAL A 288 16.10 2.80 2.10
C VAL A 288 15.46 1.46 1.77
N LYS A 289 14.94 0.79 2.79
CA LYS A 289 14.26 -0.49 2.63
C LYS A 289 12.86 -0.28 2.11
N LEU A 290 12.57 -0.82 0.93
CA LEU A 290 11.26 -0.72 0.31
C LEU A 290 10.35 -1.85 0.80
N LEU A 291 9.11 -1.52 1.12
CA LEU A 291 8.11 -2.41 1.70
C LEU A 291 6.78 -2.23 0.94
N PRO A 292 6.59 -2.92 -0.20
CA PRO A 292 5.26 -3.02 -0.81
C PRO A 292 4.30 -3.72 0.17
N ALA A 293 3.05 -3.27 0.25
CA ALA A 293 2.10 -3.76 1.25
C ALA A 293 1.86 -5.28 1.14
N HIS A 294 1.85 -5.80 -0.07
CA HIS A 294 1.55 -7.19 -0.37
C HIS A 294 2.77 -8.08 -0.60
N ASP A 295 3.98 -7.58 -0.39
CA ASP A 295 5.18 -8.42 -0.48
C ASP A 295 5.43 -9.13 0.86
N ALA A 296 5.00 -10.39 0.98
CA ALA A 296 5.14 -11.16 2.20
C ALA A 296 6.60 -11.30 2.68
N LYS A 297 7.57 -11.35 1.75
CA LYS A 297 8.98 -11.41 2.08
C LYS A 297 9.50 -10.07 2.61
N ALA A 298 9.11 -8.97 1.99
CA ALA A 298 9.49 -7.62 2.41
C ALA A 298 8.84 -7.28 3.75
N MET A 299 7.52 -7.44 3.87
CA MET A 299 6.78 -7.16 5.11
C MET A 299 7.17 -8.09 6.25
N GLY A 300 7.41 -9.37 6.00
CA GLY A 300 7.91 -10.34 6.97
C GLY A 300 9.31 -10.04 7.53
N SER A 301 10.00 -9.05 6.98
CA SER A 301 11.27 -8.54 7.52
C SER A 301 11.12 -7.55 8.67
N LEU A 302 9.90 -7.07 8.94
CA LEU A 302 9.57 -6.29 10.12
C LEU A 302 9.32 -7.21 11.32
N PRO A 303 9.73 -6.82 12.53
CA PRO A 303 9.38 -7.57 13.72
C PRO A 303 7.86 -7.52 13.97
N VAL A 304 7.30 -8.67 14.34
CA VAL A 304 5.88 -8.76 14.74
C VAL A 304 5.73 -8.27 16.17
N TYR A 305 4.72 -7.41 16.39
CA TYR A 305 4.39 -6.91 17.73
C TYR A 305 4.15 -8.08 18.72
N PRO A 306 4.67 -8.04 19.97
CA PRO A 306 5.27 -6.88 20.67
C PRO A 306 6.78 -6.65 20.39
N SER A 307 7.43 -7.44 19.55
CA SER A 307 8.80 -7.13 19.13
C SER A 307 8.82 -5.86 18.27
N THR A 308 9.89 -5.07 18.38
CA THR A 308 9.96 -3.75 17.74
C THR A 308 11.30 -3.53 17.03
N LEU A 309 11.26 -2.74 15.97
CA LEU A 309 12.41 -2.15 15.31
C LEU A 309 12.63 -0.72 15.84
N ARG A 310 13.92 -0.33 16.06
CA ARG A 310 14.31 1.00 16.57
C ARG A 310 15.13 1.76 15.55
#